data_8b0cf56240d030fc389162b5c4f61d70
#
_entry.id   8b0cf56240d030fc389162b5c4f61d70
#
_cell.length_a   1.000
_cell.length_b   1.000
_cell.length_c   1.000
_cell.angle_alpha   90.00
_cell.angle_beta   90.00
_cell.angle_gamma   90.00
#
_symmetry.space_group_name_H-M   'P 1'
#
loop_
_entity.id
_entity.type
_entity.pdbx_description
1 polymer ?
#
loop_
_entity_poly.entity_id
_entity_poly.type
_entity_poly.pdbx_seq_one_letter_code
_entity_poly.pdbx_strand_id
1 'polypeptide(L)'
;MDREEHLQGAGVVTTDQGKQIQVQYDLYIVGEKHGAESARASILTKNNVRGSVRPRHDSAFIFTYFGQSMTLETEDGRCLRFFHRDIDGNIAVNEWIR
;
A
#
# COMPACT_ATOMS: atom_id res chain seq x y z
N MET A 1 -2.01 -14.62 -18.94
CA MET A 1 -3.09 -14.45 -17.99
C MET A 1 -2.56 -13.82 -16.72
N ASP A 2 -3.24 -12.79 -16.27
CA ASP A 2 -2.84 -12.08 -15.05
C ASP A 2 -3.39 -12.76 -13.82
N ARG A 3 -2.66 -12.61 -12.74
CA ARG A 3 -3.12 -13.05 -11.44
C ARG A 3 -3.31 -11.83 -10.57
N GLU A 4 -4.36 -11.86 -9.80
CA GLU A 4 -4.66 -10.75 -8.91
C GLU A 4 -4.81 -11.30 -7.50
N GLU A 5 -4.11 -10.67 -6.57
CA GLU A 5 -4.22 -10.99 -5.16
C GLU A 5 -4.88 -9.82 -4.46
N HIS A 6 -5.88 -10.11 -3.66
CA HIS A 6 -6.61 -9.09 -2.92
C HIS A 6 -6.28 -9.21 -1.44
N LEU A 7 -5.69 -8.16 -0.89
CA LEU A 7 -5.35 -8.08 0.51
C LEU A 7 -6.26 -7.07 1.17
N GLN A 8 -6.94 -7.49 2.22
CA GLN A 8 -7.87 -6.63 2.91
C GLN A 8 -7.76 -6.91 4.40
N GLY A 9 -7.68 -5.86 5.19
CA GLY A 9 -7.59 -6.05 6.63
C GLY A 9 -7.19 -4.80 7.36
N ALA A 10 -6.80 -4.99 8.61
CA ALA A 10 -6.33 -3.92 9.47
C ALA A 10 -4.81 -3.93 9.48
N GLY A 11 -4.24 -2.76 9.39
CA GLY A 11 -2.79 -2.64 9.38
C GLY A 11 -2.35 -1.44 10.17
N VAL A 12 -1.05 -1.17 10.13
CA VAL A 12 -0.45 -0.04 10.83
C VAL A 12 0.38 0.76 9.83
N VAL A 13 0.12 2.05 9.79
CA VAL A 13 0.92 2.98 9.00
C VAL A 13 1.86 3.71 9.94
N THR A 14 3.12 3.76 9.54
CA THR A 14 4.13 4.52 10.28
C THR A 14 4.59 5.66 9.41
N THR A 15 4.46 6.89 9.93
CA THR A 15 4.92 8.07 9.22
C THR A 15 6.43 8.21 9.35
N ASP A 16 7.01 9.10 8.57
CA ASP A 16 8.45 9.35 8.64
C ASP A 16 8.87 9.89 10.00
N GLN A 17 7.94 10.46 10.75
CA GLN A 17 8.20 10.98 12.08
C GLN A 17 7.98 9.93 13.16
N GLY A 18 7.67 8.71 12.78
CA GLY A 18 7.49 7.63 13.72
C GLY A 18 6.11 7.50 14.31
N LYS A 19 5.16 8.31 13.86
CA LYS A 19 3.79 8.20 14.34
C LYS A 19 3.13 6.97 13.73
N GLN A 20 2.43 6.19 14.55
CA GLN A 20 1.74 4.99 14.10
C GLN A 20 0.24 5.20 14.14
N ILE A 21 -0.43 4.76 13.09
CA ILE A 21 -1.86 4.96 12.91
C ILE A 21 -2.47 3.66 12.46
N GLN A 22 -3.57 3.29 13.09
CA GLN A 22 -4.32 2.11 12.68
C GLN A 22 -5.16 2.44 11.47
N VAL A 23 -5.07 1.57 10.48
CA VAL A 23 -5.74 1.79 9.21
C VAL A 23 -6.44 0.52 8.76
N GLN A 24 -7.32 0.69 7.79
CA GLN A 24 -7.90 -0.41 7.06
C GLN A 24 -7.42 -0.32 5.63
N TYR A 25 -6.90 -1.40 5.11
CA TYR A 25 -6.36 -1.41 3.75
C TYR A 25 -7.16 -2.34 2.87
N ASP A 26 -7.15 -2.03 1.59
CA ASP A 26 -7.81 -2.81 0.56
C ASP A 26 -6.94 -2.71 -0.67
N LEU A 27 -6.11 -3.73 -0.89
CA LEU A 27 -5.07 -3.67 -1.90
C LEU A 27 -5.26 -4.77 -2.94
N TYR A 28 -5.01 -4.42 -4.18
CA TYR A 28 -5.01 -5.36 -5.29
C TYR A 28 -3.60 -5.41 -5.85
N ILE A 29 -3.04 -6.61 -5.86
CA ILE A 29 -1.71 -6.85 -6.39
C ILE A 29 -1.88 -7.66 -7.66
N VAL A 30 -1.47 -7.10 -8.78
CA VAL A 30 -1.62 -7.75 -10.07
C VAL A 30 -0.27 -8.30 -10.48
N GLY A 31 -0.20 -9.63 -10.63
CA GLY A 31 1.00 -10.28 -11.11
C GLY A 31 0.80 -10.78 -12.51
N GLU A 32 1.86 -10.80 -13.29
CA GLU A 32 1.83 -11.30 -14.64
C GLU A 32 2.54 -12.63 -14.71
N LYS A 33 1.99 -13.50 -15.52
CA LYS A 33 2.57 -14.83 -15.62
C LYS A 33 3.74 -14.90 -16.58
N HIS A 34 3.55 -14.36 -17.77
CA HIS A 34 4.61 -14.45 -18.77
C HIS A 34 5.70 -13.44 -18.42
N GLY A 35 6.92 -13.82 -18.71
CA GLY A 35 8.05 -13.00 -18.41
C GLY A 35 8.34 -12.88 -16.93
N ALA A 36 7.86 -13.84 -16.17
CA ALA A 36 7.91 -13.71 -14.70
C ALA A 36 9.33 -13.63 -14.18
N GLU A 37 10.24 -14.39 -14.77
CA GLU A 37 11.60 -14.41 -14.24
C GLU A 37 12.26 -13.06 -14.36
N SER A 38 12.11 -12.43 -15.49
CA SER A 38 12.76 -11.15 -15.72
C SER A 38 11.96 -10.00 -15.13
N ALA A 39 10.67 -10.18 -14.98
CA ALA A 39 9.79 -9.10 -14.53
C ALA A 39 9.48 -9.18 -13.06
N ARG A 40 10.01 -10.16 -12.37
CA ARG A 40 9.61 -10.40 -11.00
C ARG A 40 9.77 -9.20 -10.09
N ALA A 41 10.91 -8.53 -10.20
CA ALA A 41 11.13 -7.35 -9.40
C ALA A 41 10.13 -6.26 -9.74
N SER A 42 9.77 -6.14 -11.00
CA SER A 42 8.79 -5.14 -11.43
C SER A 42 7.40 -5.47 -10.94
N ILE A 43 7.07 -6.74 -10.83
CA ILE A 43 5.74 -7.14 -10.39
C ILE A 43 5.44 -6.58 -9.01
N LEU A 44 6.45 -6.47 -8.18
CA LEU A 44 6.28 -5.98 -6.82
C LEU A 44 6.48 -4.48 -6.71
N THR A 45 6.53 -3.79 -7.84
CA THR A 45 6.68 -2.35 -7.82
C THR A 45 5.32 -1.66 -7.71
N LYS A 46 5.39 -0.35 -7.59
CA LYS A 46 4.21 0.48 -7.42
C LYS A 46 3.18 0.32 -8.52
N ASN A 47 3.60 -0.05 -9.72
CA ASN A 47 2.69 -0.14 -10.84
C ASN A 47 1.75 -1.33 -10.77
N ASN A 48 2.08 -2.29 -9.90
CA ASN A 48 1.31 -3.52 -9.81
C ASN A 48 0.47 -3.60 -8.55
N VAL A 49 0.49 -2.57 -7.72
CA VAL A 49 -0.29 -2.55 -6.50
C VAL A 49 -1.14 -1.30 -6.50
N ARG A 50 -2.43 -1.50 -6.28
CA ARG A 50 -3.36 -0.36 -6.19
C ARG A 50 -4.40 -0.66 -5.14
N GLY A 51 -5.05 0.37 -4.67
CA GLY A 51 -6.08 0.21 -3.68
C GLY A 51 -6.16 1.40 -2.77
N SER A 52 -6.60 1.17 -1.56
CA SER A 52 -6.82 2.25 -0.62
C SER A 52 -6.31 1.90 0.76
N VAL A 53 -5.94 2.94 1.51
CA VAL A 53 -5.55 2.83 2.91
C VAL A 53 -6.27 3.96 3.62
N ARG A 54 -7.15 3.61 4.54
CA ARG A 54 -7.97 4.59 5.25
C ARG A 54 -7.75 4.47 6.75
N PRO A 55 -7.68 5.60 7.45
CA PRO A 55 -7.54 5.55 8.92
C PRO A 55 -8.82 5.01 9.52
N ARG A 56 -8.68 4.29 10.62
CA ARG A 56 -9.85 3.73 11.30
C ARG A 56 -10.52 4.75 12.19
N HIS A 57 -9.74 5.67 12.76
CA HIS A 57 -10.26 6.59 13.76
C HIS A 57 -9.94 8.05 13.52
N ASP A 58 -8.92 8.33 12.73
CA ASP A 58 -8.46 9.71 12.54
C ASP A 58 -8.85 10.17 11.15
N SER A 59 -9.99 10.82 11.04
CA SER A 59 -10.51 11.22 9.73
C SER A 59 -9.69 12.32 9.06
N ALA A 60 -8.83 13.01 9.82
CA ALA A 60 -7.99 14.06 9.26
C ALA A 60 -6.64 13.54 8.78
N PHE A 61 -6.37 12.26 8.99
CA PHE A 61 -5.06 11.70 8.73
C PHE A 61 -4.62 11.91 7.27
N ILE A 62 -5.51 11.66 6.33
CA ILE A 62 -5.16 11.75 4.91
C ILE A 62 -4.78 13.17 4.55
N PHE A 63 -5.53 14.15 5.04
CA PHE A 63 -5.21 15.55 4.80
C PHE A 63 -3.86 15.94 5.39
N THR A 64 -3.62 15.49 6.62
CA THR A 64 -2.41 15.87 7.35
C THR A 64 -1.16 15.35 6.66
N TYR A 65 -1.22 14.14 6.12
CA TYR A 65 -0.04 13.48 5.56
C TYR A 65 -0.14 13.27 4.07
N PHE A 66 -1.00 14.04 3.42
CA PHE A 66 -1.22 13.87 1.98
C PHE A 66 0.08 14.02 1.20
N GLY A 67 0.34 13.06 0.32
CA GLY A 67 1.51 13.10 -0.54
C GLY A 67 2.82 12.68 0.13
N GLN A 68 2.79 12.43 1.44
CA GLN A 68 4.00 12.00 2.13
C GLN A 68 4.13 10.49 2.08
N SER A 69 5.35 10.02 1.86
CA SER A 69 5.63 8.60 1.87
C SER A 69 5.55 8.06 3.28
N MET A 70 4.88 6.94 3.43
CA MET A 70 4.71 6.29 4.71
C MET A 70 4.86 4.79 4.52
N THR A 71 4.95 4.06 5.60
CA THR A 71 5.11 2.61 5.55
C THR A 71 3.85 1.95 6.08
N LEU A 72 3.32 1.01 5.31
CA LEU A 72 2.19 0.18 5.74
C LEU A 72 2.69 -1.20 6.06
N GLU A 73 2.30 -1.69 7.23
CA GLU A 73 2.51 -3.08 7.60
C GLU A 73 1.17 -3.78 7.67
N THR A 74 1.01 -4.84 6.90
CA THR A 74 -0.24 -5.57 6.81
C THR A 74 -0.33 -6.62 7.91
N GLU A 75 -1.52 -7.21 8.04
CA GLU A 75 -1.75 -8.24 9.06
C GLU A 75 -0.88 -9.46 8.86
N ASP A 76 -0.55 -9.77 7.62
CA ASP A 76 0.24 -10.96 7.31
C ASP A 76 1.74 -10.67 7.26
N GLY A 77 2.15 -9.49 7.72
CA GLY A 77 3.56 -9.18 7.84
C GLY A 77 4.20 -8.57 6.61
N ARG A 78 3.43 -8.26 5.59
CA ARG A 78 3.97 -7.56 4.43
C ARG A 78 4.17 -6.09 4.76
N CYS A 79 5.10 -5.49 4.05
CA CYS A 79 5.47 -4.11 4.33
C CYS A 79 5.73 -3.39 3.03
N LEU A 80 5.15 -2.21 2.88
CA LEU A 80 5.34 -1.43 1.67
C LEU A 80 5.35 0.05 1.98
N ARG A 81 5.96 0.81 1.09
CA ARG A 81 5.96 2.26 1.18
C ARG A 81 4.99 2.81 0.15
N PHE A 82 4.24 3.81 0.57
CA PHE A 82 3.16 4.35 -0.25
C PHE A 82 2.92 5.80 0.10
N PHE A 83 2.11 6.46 -0.72
CA PHE A 83 1.58 7.77 -0.37
C PHE A 83 0.15 7.84 -0.89
N HIS A 84 -0.63 8.74 -0.30
CA HIS A 84 -2.02 8.94 -0.72
C HIS A 84 -2.06 9.78 -1.98
N ARG A 85 -2.80 9.32 -2.96
CA ARG A 85 -2.97 10.03 -4.25
C ARG A 85 -4.12 11.01 -4.22
N ASP A 86 -5.11 10.75 -3.37
CA ASP A 86 -6.28 11.61 -3.25
C ASP A 86 -6.81 11.52 -1.83
N ILE A 87 -7.84 12.31 -1.55
CA ILE A 87 -8.39 12.39 -0.21
C ILE A 87 -9.36 11.26 0.11
N ASP A 88 -9.69 10.44 -0.87
CA ASP A 88 -10.57 9.29 -0.65
C ASP A 88 -9.82 8.09 -0.11
N GLY A 89 -8.51 8.18 -0.04
CA GLY A 89 -7.71 7.10 0.51
C GLY A 89 -6.99 6.25 -0.53
N ASN A 90 -7.14 6.56 -1.80
CA ASN A 90 -6.44 5.80 -2.83
C ASN A 90 -4.95 6.09 -2.75
N ILE A 91 -4.14 5.07 -3.00
CA ILE A 91 -2.71 5.17 -2.79
C ILE A 91 -1.93 4.86 -4.04
N ALA A 92 -0.68 5.30 -4.03
CA ALA A 92 0.33 4.86 -4.97
C ALA A 92 1.46 4.24 -4.16
N VAL A 93 1.96 3.10 -4.63
CA VAL A 93 3.00 2.38 -3.90
C VAL A 93 4.35 2.79 -4.45
N ASN A 94 5.22 3.25 -3.54
CA ASN A 94 6.58 3.63 -3.92
C ASN A 94 7.46 2.41 -4.05
N GLU A 95 7.31 1.49 -3.10
CA GLU A 95 8.27 0.41 -3.00
C GLU A 95 7.66 -0.71 -2.16
N TRP A 96 7.91 -1.92 -2.58
CA TRP A 96 7.50 -3.11 -1.84
C TRP A 96 8.68 -3.57 -1.03
N ILE A 97 8.56 -3.59 0.31
CA ILE A 97 9.69 -3.89 1.17
C ILE A 97 9.79 -5.38 1.48
N ARG A 98 8.66 -6.02 1.81
CA ARG A 98 8.66 -7.46 2.05
C ARG A 98 7.27 -8.07 2.03
#